data_f835ddea7068d9d1a465681976ed3b6f
#
_entry.id   f835ddea7068d9d1a465681976ed3b6f
#
_cell.length_a   1.000
_cell.length_b   1.000
_cell.length_c   1.000
_cell.angle_alpha   90.00
_cell.angle_beta   90.00
_cell.angle_gamma   90.00
#
_symmetry.space_group_name_H-M   'P 1'
#
loop_
_entity.id
_entity.type
_entity.pdbx_description
1 polymer ?
#
loop_
_entity_poly.entity_id
_entity_poly.type
_entity_poly.pdbx_seq_one_letter_code
_entity_poly.pdbx_strand_id
1 'polypeptide(L)'
;MTRIAIVDPQPAVRAGLAMLLRTEPGLVPVGAANDVHDGIELVERLRPDVVLLEHHLLDGDGLSLCRRLKAQPPAPRVILYTAEPDGALVLLARVASADGLVDKAAEPAELFEAIRVVARGGSALPPLEPHDLDAASHLIDPEDLALLAMLVDGTPPGDVADTLRLDRRKVGRRIERLLGRLRAGTAAAA
;
A
#
# COMPACT_ATOMS: atom_id res chain seq x y z
N MET A 1 -2.05 -2.18 22.01
CA MET A 1 -2.98 -3.01 21.20
C MET A 1 -3.08 -2.33 19.84
N THR A 2 -2.82 -3.07 18.76
CA THR A 2 -2.85 -2.56 17.38
C THR A 2 -4.24 -2.73 16.79
N ARG A 3 -4.86 -1.63 16.37
CA ARG A 3 -6.21 -1.60 15.78
C ARG A 3 -6.12 -1.77 14.28
N ILE A 4 -6.82 -2.77 13.72
CA ILE A 4 -6.67 -3.19 12.33
C ILE A 4 -8.01 -3.06 11.60
N ALA A 5 -8.03 -2.33 10.49
CA ALA A 5 -9.12 -2.33 9.53
C ALA A 5 -8.79 -3.28 8.37
N ILE A 6 -9.83 -3.87 7.77
CA ILE A 6 -9.71 -4.81 6.65
C ILE A 6 -10.49 -4.22 5.47
N VAL A 7 -9.85 -4.09 4.30
CA VAL A 7 -10.52 -3.66 3.06
C VAL A 7 -10.26 -4.71 1.99
N ASP A 8 -11.28 -5.51 1.68
CA ASP A 8 -11.19 -6.63 0.74
C ASP A 8 -12.58 -6.90 0.16
N PRO A 9 -12.76 -7.10 -1.16
CA PRO A 9 -14.07 -7.34 -1.75
C PRO A 9 -14.68 -8.69 -1.35
N GLN A 10 -13.85 -9.67 -0.96
CA GLN A 10 -14.30 -11.03 -0.67
C GLN A 10 -14.81 -11.18 0.78
N PRO A 11 -16.11 -11.48 1.01
CA PRO A 11 -16.66 -11.62 2.36
C PRO A 11 -15.98 -12.69 3.21
N ALA A 12 -15.59 -13.81 2.57
CA ALA A 12 -14.92 -14.92 3.26
C ALA A 12 -13.53 -14.50 3.77
N VAL A 13 -12.78 -13.71 2.98
CA VAL A 13 -11.47 -13.19 3.39
C VAL A 13 -11.63 -12.23 4.57
N ARG A 14 -12.59 -11.28 4.50
CA ARG A 14 -12.83 -10.35 5.60
C ARG A 14 -13.20 -11.07 6.90
N ALA A 15 -14.10 -12.07 6.82
CA ALA A 15 -14.50 -12.85 7.98
C ALA A 15 -13.33 -13.69 8.54
N GLY A 16 -12.59 -14.39 7.66
CA GLY A 16 -11.43 -15.19 8.03
C GLY A 16 -10.33 -14.38 8.70
N LEU A 17 -9.96 -13.23 8.12
CA LEU A 17 -8.98 -12.31 8.71
C LEU A 17 -9.43 -11.78 10.06
N ALA A 18 -10.71 -11.40 10.20
CA ALA A 18 -11.23 -10.92 11.47
C ALA A 18 -11.19 -12.00 12.57
N MET A 19 -11.44 -13.25 12.21
CA MET A 19 -11.29 -14.39 13.14
C MET A 19 -9.80 -14.61 13.48
N LEU A 20 -8.95 -14.70 12.46
CA LEU A 20 -7.52 -14.94 12.60
C LEU A 20 -6.85 -13.88 13.50
N LEU A 21 -7.12 -12.60 13.25
CA LEU A 21 -6.54 -11.51 14.05
C LEU A 21 -6.95 -11.56 15.52
N ARG A 22 -8.14 -12.08 15.85
CA ARG A 22 -8.58 -12.23 17.24
C ARG A 22 -7.83 -13.35 17.99
N THR A 23 -7.21 -14.28 17.28
CA THR A 23 -6.41 -15.34 17.93
C THR A 23 -5.06 -14.84 18.38
N GLU A 24 -4.60 -13.68 17.85
CA GLU A 24 -3.28 -13.15 18.12
C GLU A 24 -3.31 -12.04 19.17
N PRO A 25 -2.65 -12.24 20.33
CA PRO A 25 -2.64 -11.25 21.39
C PRO A 25 -2.08 -9.89 20.93
N GLY A 26 -2.82 -8.84 21.25
CA GLY A 26 -2.42 -7.46 20.93
C GLY A 26 -2.91 -6.95 19.58
N LEU A 27 -3.52 -7.80 18.72
CA LEU A 27 -4.13 -7.41 17.46
C LEU A 27 -5.65 -7.34 17.60
N VAL A 28 -6.26 -6.25 17.15
CA VAL A 28 -7.71 -6.01 17.30
C VAL A 28 -8.32 -5.62 15.97
N PRO A 29 -9.08 -6.50 15.29
CA PRO A 29 -9.85 -6.09 14.11
C PRO A 29 -10.97 -5.15 14.56
N VAL A 30 -10.96 -3.92 14.04
CA VAL A 30 -11.91 -2.86 14.43
C VAL A 30 -13.03 -2.66 13.41
N GLY A 31 -12.88 -3.16 12.18
CA GLY A 31 -13.91 -3.08 11.15
C GLY A 31 -13.43 -3.63 9.81
N ALA A 32 -14.37 -3.79 8.89
CA ALA A 32 -14.09 -4.24 7.53
C ALA A 32 -14.95 -3.49 6.50
N ALA A 33 -14.42 -3.33 5.30
CA ALA A 33 -15.07 -2.72 4.14
C ALA A 33 -14.83 -3.58 2.89
N ASN A 34 -15.65 -3.42 1.86
CA ASN A 34 -15.61 -4.22 0.63
C ASN A 34 -15.11 -3.44 -0.60
N ASP A 35 -15.02 -2.12 -0.52
CA ASP A 35 -14.69 -1.24 -1.64
C ASP A 35 -13.93 0.02 -1.18
N VAL A 36 -13.58 0.87 -2.12
CA VAL A 36 -12.82 2.12 -1.86
C VAL A 36 -13.63 3.09 -1.02
N HIS A 37 -14.92 3.27 -1.34
CA HIS A 37 -15.77 4.26 -0.68
C HIS A 37 -15.94 3.92 0.80
N ASP A 38 -16.42 2.72 1.10
CA ASP A 38 -16.61 2.22 2.45
C ASP A 38 -15.28 2.14 3.22
N GLY A 39 -14.18 1.84 2.52
CA GLY A 39 -12.83 1.79 3.09
C GLY A 39 -12.38 3.15 3.62
N ILE A 40 -12.64 4.24 2.88
CA ILE A 40 -12.32 5.59 3.31
C ILE A 40 -13.14 5.97 4.55
N GLU A 41 -14.47 5.78 4.50
CA GLU A 41 -15.35 6.09 5.61
C GLU A 41 -15.00 5.29 6.87
N LEU A 42 -14.63 4.00 6.70
CA LEU A 42 -14.19 3.13 7.78
C LEU A 42 -12.96 3.70 8.48
N VAL A 43 -11.93 4.08 7.71
CA VAL A 43 -10.66 4.60 8.24
C VAL A 43 -10.88 5.96 8.93
N GLU A 44 -11.65 6.86 8.32
CA GLU A 44 -11.97 8.16 8.91
C GLU A 44 -12.70 8.05 10.24
N ARG A 45 -13.67 7.14 10.34
CA ARG A 45 -14.48 6.91 11.54
C ARG A 45 -13.71 6.18 12.63
N LEU A 46 -13.00 5.10 12.28
CA LEU A 46 -12.39 4.20 13.26
C LEU A 46 -10.94 4.53 13.57
N ARG A 47 -10.26 5.28 12.71
CA ARG A 47 -8.83 5.64 12.85
C ARG A 47 -7.98 4.43 13.28
N PRO A 48 -7.89 3.39 12.44
CA PRO A 48 -7.08 2.22 12.73
C PRO A 48 -5.59 2.56 12.70
N ASP A 49 -4.78 1.76 13.41
CA ASP A 49 -3.32 1.87 13.34
C ASP A 49 -2.79 1.26 12.03
N VAL A 50 -3.41 0.15 11.59
CA VAL A 50 -3.03 -0.60 10.39
C VAL A 50 -4.27 -0.88 9.54
N VAL A 51 -4.13 -0.80 8.23
CA VAL A 51 -5.12 -1.24 7.23
C VAL A 51 -4.54 -2.40 6.44
N LEU A 52 -5.21 -3.55 6.46
CA LEU A 52 -4.98 -4.64 5.50
C LEU A 52 -5.83 -4.36 4.27
N LEU A 53 -5.21 -4.21 3.12
CA LEU A 53 -5.83 -3.67 1.92
C LEU A 53 -5.58 -4.58 0.71
N GLU A 54 -6.65 -5.12 0.12
CA GLU A 54 -6.58 -5.76 -1.19
C GLU A 54 -6.34 -4.71 -2.29
N HIS A 55 -5.46 -5.01 -3.24
CA HIS A 55 -5.14 -4.08 -4.32
C HIS A 55 -6.19 -4.07 -5.44
N HIS A 56 -6.96 -5.16 -5.64
CA HIS A 56 -8.08 -5.24 -6.57
C HIS A 56 -9.40 -5.06 -5.84
N LEU A 57 -9.99 -3.86 -5.93
CA LEU A 57 -11.29 -3.54 -5.34
C LEU A 57 -12.39 -3.43 -6.41
N LEU A 58 -13.65 -3.57 -6.01
CA LEU A 58 -14.79 -3.61 -6.95
C LEU A 58 -15.03 -2.28 -7.67
N ASP A 59 -14.83 -1.17 -6.97
CA ASP A 59 -15.13 0.20 -7.42
C ASP A 59 -13.87 1.03 -7.70
N GLY A 60 -12.69 0.38 -7.69
CA GLY A 60 -11.45 1.08 -7.90
C GLY A 60 -10.21 0.25 -7.61
N ASP A 61 -9.16 0.92 -7.20
CA ASP A 61 -7.84 0.36 -7.06
C ASP A 61 -7.27 0.63 -5.67
N GLY A 62 -6.83 -0.44 -5.02
CA GLY A 62 -6.28 -0.39 -3.67
C GLY A 62 -5.02 0.46 -3.55
N LEU A 63 -4.19 0.55 -4.59
CA LEU A 63 -3.01 1.42 -4.58
C LEU A 63 -3.41 2.91 -4.53
N SER A 64 -4.46 3.28 -5.26
CA SER A 64 -5.03 4.63 -5.21
C SER A 64 -5.66 4.91 -3.84
N LEU A 65 -6.34 3.93 -3.26
CA LEU A 65 -6.85 4.03 -1.89
C LEU A 65 -5.70 4.17 -0.89
N CYS A 66 -4.65 3.34 -0.97
CA CYS A 66 -3.46 3.45 -0.14
C CYS A 66 -2.92 4.88 -0.13
N ARG A 67 -2.71 5.47 -1.30
CA ARG A 67 -2.24 6.85 -1.42
C ARG A 67 -3.16 7.87 -0.76
N ARG A 68 -4.47 7.72 -0.95
CA ARG A 68 -5.45 8.62 -0.31
C ARG A 68 -5.37 8.54 1.21
N LEU A 69 -5.24 7.35 1.77
CA LEU A 69 -5.10 7.13 3.20
C LEU A 69 -3.78 7.72 3.72
N LYS A 70 -2.68 7.53 2.97
CA LYS A 70 -1.35 8.07 3.33
C LYS A 70 -1.26 9.60 3.22
N ALA A 71 -2.13 10.24 2.46
CA ALA A 71 -2.14 11.70 2.30
C ALA A 71 -2.85 12.46 3.44
N GLN A 72 -3.58 11.76 4.31
CA GLN A 72 -4.38 12.37 5.38
C GLN A 72 -3.75 12.11 6.75
N PRO A 73 -3.13 13.10 7.41
CA PRO A 73 -2.60 12.93 8.76
C PRO A 73 -3.73 12.92 9.83
N PRO A 74 -3.63 12.07 10.87
CA PRO A 74 -2.64 11.00 11.02
C PRO A 74 -2.94 9.81 10.08
N ALA A 75 -1.97 9.49 9.20
CA ALA A 75 -2.12 8.40 8.25
C ALA A 75 -1.97 7.03 8.94
N PRO A 76 -2.84 6.05 8.65
CA PRO A 76 -2.63 4.68 9.09
C PRO A 76 -1.42 4.05 8.41
N ARG A 77 -0.90 2.96 8.96
CA ARG A 77 -0.03 2.05 8.23
C ARG A 77 -0.86 1.21 7.27
N VAL A 78 -0.34 0.95 6.07
CA VAL A 78 -1.05 0.20 5.05
C VAL A 78 -0.22 -1.00 4.61
N ILE A 79 -0.78 -2.20 4.76
CA ILE A 79 -0.23 -3.45 4.21
C ILE A 79 -1.14 -3.86 3.05
N LEU A 80 -0.57 -3.99 1.86
CA LEU A 80 -1.25 -4.65 0.76
C LEU A 80 -1.30 -6.15 1.05
N TYR A 81 -2.50 -6.72 1.05
CA TYR A 81 -2.74 -8.15 1.32
C TYR A 81 -3.46 -8.75 0.14
N THR A 82 -2.72 -9.44 -0.74
CA THR A 82 -3.18 -9.86 -2.06
C THR A 82 -2.78 -11.30 -2.38
N ALA A 83 -3.49 -11.94 -3.30
CA ALA A 83 -3.20 -13.30 -3.73
C ALA A 83 -2.11 -13.38 -4.82
N GLU A 84 -1.71 -12.28 -5.41
CA GLU A 84 -0.80 -12.25 -6.55
C GLU A 84 0.28 -11.17 -6.36
N PRO A 85 1.18 -11.30 -5.36
CA PRO A 85 2.30 -10.39 -5.21
C PRO A 85 3.39 -10.73 -6.23
N ASP A 86 3.59 -9.87 -7.21
CA ASP A 86 4.71 -9.94 -8.16
C ASP A 86 5.70 -8.78 -7.95
N GLY A 87 6.86 -8.82 -8.63
CA GLY A 87 7.87 -7.78 -8.53
C GLY A 87 7.34 -6.40 -8.95
N ALA A 88 6.44 -6.35 -9.93
CA ALA A 88 5.80 -5.13 -10.37
C ALA A 88 4.92 -4.53 -9.27
N LEU A 89 4.18 -5.36 -8.52
CA LEU A 89 3.37 -4.90 -7.41
C LEU A 89 4.24 -4.39 -6.24
N VAL A 90 5.42 -4.98 -6.01
CA VAL A 90 6.38 -4.46 -5.01
C VAL A 90 6.77 -3.02 -5.33
N LEU A 91 7.11 -2.74 -6.60
CA LEU A 91 7.44 -1.39 -7.06
C LEU A 91 6.25 -0.43 -6.90
N LEU A 92 5.07 -0.84 -7.36
CA LEU A 92 3.84 -0.06 -7.25
C LEU A 92 3.47 0.24 -5.79
N ALA A 93 3.64 -0.73 -4.88
CA ALA A 93 3.42 -0.57 -3.45
C ALA A 93 4.33 0.51 -2.85
N ARG A 94 5.62 0.52 -3.23
CA ARG A 94 6.58 1.57 -2.81
C ARG A 94 6.16 2.94 -3.31
N VAL A 95 5.81 3.06 -4.59
CA VAL A 95 5.34 4.32 -5.20
C VAL A 95 4.03 4.79 -4.55
N ALA A 96 3.17 3.87 -4.15
CA ALA A 96 1.94 4.18 -3.39
C ALA A 96 2.19 4.48 -1.91
N SER A 97 3.43 4.38 -1.42
CA SER A 97 3.81 4.56 -0.01
C SER A 97 3.14 3.55 0.93
N ALA A 98 2.91 2.32 0.46
CA ALA A 98 2.51 1.22 1.33
C ALA A 98 3.64 0.90 2.32
N ASP A 99 3.28 0.44 3.51
CA ASP A 99 4.25 0.08 4.56
C ASP A 99 4.60 -1.41 4.51
N GLY A 100 3.79 -2.23 3.83
CA GLY A 100 4.03 -3.67 3.67
C GLY A 100 3.27 -4.26 2.49
N LEU A 101 3.70 -5.47 2.10
CA LEU A 101 3.05 -6.32 1.09
C LEU A 101 3.14 -7.77 1.58
N VAL A 102 2.01 -8.45 1.71
CA VAL A 102 1.91 -9.82 2.19
C VAL A 102 1.01 -10.63 1.25
N ASP A 103 1.45 -11.82 0.89
CA ASP A 103 0.67 -12.79 0.11
C ASP A 103 -0.47 -13.35 0.96
N LYS A 104 -1.67 -13.48 0.38
CA LYS A 104 -2.81 -14.17 1.02
C LYS A 104 -2.53 -15.66 1.26
N ALA A 105 -1.60 -16.24 0.51
CA ALA A 105 -1.14 -17.62 0.70
C ALA A 105 -0.06 -17.78 1.80
N ALA A 106 0.46 -16.66 2.35
CA ALA A 106 1.46 -16.69 3.41
C ALA A 106 0.90 -17.29 4.71
N GLU A 107 1.78 -17.89 5.49
CA GLU A 107 1.41 -18.39 6.82
C GLU A 107 0.93 -17.25 7.74
N PRO A 108 -0.04 -17.51 8.63
CA PRO A 108 -0.56 -16.50 9.54
C PRO A 108 0.52 -15.76 10.34
N ALA A 109 1.58 -16.46 10.72
CA ALA A 109 2.70 -15.88 11.47
C ALA A 109 3.42 -14.75 10.70
N GLU A 110 3.54 -14.87 9.37
CA GLU A 110 4.14 -13.84 8.52
C GLU A 110 3.27 -12.59 8.49
N LEU A 111 1.95 -12.74 8.34
CA LEU A 111 1.03 -11.61 8.43
C LEU A 111 1.11 -10.90 9.79
N PHE A 112 1.14 -11.65 10.88
CA PHE A 112 1.22 -11.07 12.22
C PHE A 112 2.54 -10.31 12.43
N GLU A 113 3.65 -10.85 11.93
CA GLU A 113 4.95 -10.17 12.04
C GLU A 113 4.99 -8.91 11.16
N ALA A 114 4.46 -8.96 9.94
CA ALA A 114 4.33 -7.78 9.08
C ALA A 114 3.52 -6.67 9.77
N ILE A 115 2.39 -7.02 10.39
CA ILE A 115 1.57 -6.05 11.14
C ILE A 115 2.36 -5.44 12.29
N ARG A 116 3.11 -6.25 13.06
CA ARG A 116 3.93 -5.74 14.18
C ARG A 116 5.05 -4.83 13.72
N VAL A 117 5.72 -5.19 12.61
CA VAL A 117 6.79 -4.39 12.02
C VAL A 117 6.27 -3.01 11.61
N VAL A 118 5.19 -2.96 10.83
CA VAL A 118 4.64 -1.69 10.34
C VAL A 118 4.03 -0.85 11.46
N ALA A 119 3.38 -1.47 12.44
CA ALA A 119 2.81 -0.75 13.59
C ALA A 119 3.89 -0.05 14.43
N ARG A 120 5.13 -0.56 14.44
CA ARG A 120 6.30 0.07 15.09
C ARG A 120 7.02 1.08 14.20
N GLY A 121 6.51 1.34 13.00
CA GLY A 121 7.10 2.31 12.06
C GLY A 121 8.12 1.71 11.09
N GLY A 122 8.32 0.39 11.11
CA GLY A 122 9.15 -0.32 10.13
C GLY A 122 8.45 -0.54 8.79
N SER A 123 9.15 -1.20 7.87
CA SER A 123 8.64 -1.60 6.55
C SER A 123 8.61 -3.12 6.46
N ALA A 124 7.51 -3.67 5.96
CA ALA A 124 7.33 -5.08 5.62
C ALA A 124 7.15 -5.27 4.10
N LEU A 125 7.78 -4.41 3.30
CA LEU A 125 7.85 -4.57 1.84
C LEU A 125 9.00 -5.51 1.49
N PRO A 126 8.79 -6.46 0.54
CA PRO A 126 9.87 -7.26 -0.02
C PRO A 126 10.98 -6.39 -0.62
N PRO A 127 12.22 -6.91 -0.71
CA PRO A 127 13.26 -6.23 -1.47
C PRO A 127 12.81 -6.05 -2.92
N LEU A 128 13.24 -4.95 -3.53
CA LEU A 128 13.00 -4.69 -4.94
C LEU A 128 14.22 -5.19 -5.72
N GLU A 129 13.97 -6.00 -6.73
CA GLU A 129 15.06 -6.52 -7.55
C GLU A 129 15.58 -5.44 -8.52
N PRO A 130 16.88 -5.40 -8.82
CA PRO A 130 17.47 -4.40 -9.73
C PRO A 130 16.81 -4.36 -11.10
N HIS A 131 16.37 -5.51 -11.62
CA HIS A 131 15.74 -5.59 -12.94
C HIS A 131 14.36 -4.92 -12.98
N ASP A 132 13.60 -4.90 -11.86
CA ASP A 132 12.31 -4.22 -11.77
C ASP A 132 12.47 -2.70 -11.89
N LEU A 133 13.52 -2.16 -11.26
CA LEU A 133 13.88 -0.73 -11.36
C LEU A 133 14.31 -0.34 -12.77
N ASP A 134 15.13 -1.19 -13.40
CA ASP A 134 15.60 -0.95 -14.77
C ASP A 134 14.41 -0.94 -15.74
N ALA A 135 13.56 -1.97 -15.70
CA ALA A 135 12.34 -2.02 -16.49
C ALA A 135 11.43 -0.80 -16.28
N ALA A 136 11.24 -0.39 -15.03
CA ALA A 136 10.43 0.77 -14.68
C ALA A 136 11.01 2.08 -15.24
N SER A 137 12.35 2.22 -15.23
CA SER A 137 13.02 3.43 -15.70
C SER A 137 12.74 3.76 -17.16
N HIS A 138 12.48 2.73 -17.97
CA HIS A 138 12.14 2.87 -19.40
C HIS A 138 10.68 3.29 -19.65
N LEU A 139 9.80 3.15 -18.63
CA LEU A 139 8.37 3.45 -18.74
C LEU A 139 8.02 4.88 -18.33
N ILE A 140 8.96 5.59 -17.73
CA ILE A 140 8.70 6.91 -17.12
C ILE A 140 9.52 8.02 -17.77
N ASP A 141 9.04 9.27 -17.62
CA ASP A 141 9.76 10.42 -18.13
C ASP A 141 11.05 10.64 -17.34
N PRO A 142 12.14 11.06 -17.99
CA PRO A 142 13.40 11.35 -17.30
C PRO A 142 13.25 12.35 -16.13
N GLU A 143 12.31 13.28 -16.23
CA GLU A 143 12.04 14.25 -15.17
C GLU A 143 11.40 13.61 -13.91
N ASP A 144 10.83 12.41 -14.02
CA ASP A 144 10.18 11.66 -12.91
C ASP A 144 11.14 10.63 -12.28
N LEU A 145 12.35 10.40 -12.84
CA LEU A 145 13.30 9.44 -12.29
C LEU A 145 13.73 9.76 -10.86
N ALA A 146 14.02 11.02 -10.56
CA ALA A 146 14.39 11.42 -9.20
C ALA A 146 13.22 11.21 -8.22
N LEU A 147 11.99 11.49 -8.65
CA LEU A 147 10.78 11.24 -7.87
C LEU A 147 10.61 9.75 -7.61
N LEU A 148 10.74 8.90 -8.64
CA LEU A 148 10.65 7.45 -8.49
C LEU A 148 11.70 6.93 -7.51
N ALA A 149 12.95 7.30 -7.68
CA ALA A 149 14.06 6.86 -6.83
C ALA A 149 13.79 7.16 -5.34
N MET A 150 13.35 8.39 -5.03
CA MET A 150 13.04 8.79 -3.66
C MET A 150 11.86 7.99 -3.08
N LEU A 151 10.80 7.76 -3.86
CA LEU A 151 9.64 6.98 -3.39
C LEU A 151 9.99 5.51 -3.16
N VAL A 152 10.80 4.93 -4.04
CA VAL A 152 11.28 3.55 -3.92
C VAL A 152 12.17 3.39 -2.68
N ASP A 153 12.97 4.39 -2.35
CA ASP A 153 13.79 4.44 -1.13
C ASP A 153 12.97 4.68 0.15
N GLY A 154 11.66 4.88 0.01
CA GLY A 154 10.76 5.08 1.13
C GLY A 154 10.64 6.52 1.62
N THR A 155 11.15 7.49 0.86
CA THR A 155 11.02 8.92 1.20
C THR A 155 9.54 9.33 1.16
N PRO A 156 9.00 9.89 2.25
CA PRO A 156 7.62 10.36 2.28
C PRO A 156 7.33 11.41 1.21
N PRO A 157 6.15 11.41 0.57
CA PRO A 157 5.82 12.38 -0.49
C PRO A 157 5.96 13.86 -0.07
N GLY A 158 5.80 14.16 1.22
CA GLY A 158 6.05 15.51 1.77
C GLY A 158 7.51 15.91 1.66
N ASP A 159 8.42 15.03 2.06
CA ASP A 159 9.87 15.26 2.02
C ASP A 159 10.39 15.27 0.58
N VAL A 160 9.78 14.46 -0.30
CA VAL A 160 10.03 14.51 -1.75
C VAL A 160 9.68 15.90 -2.29
N ALA A 161 8.53 16.47 -1.91
CA ALA A 161 8.11 17.79 -2.34
C ALA A 161 9.13 18.87 -1.90
N ASP A 162 9.57 18.81 -0.66
CA ASP A 162 10.53 19.74 -0.10
C ASP A 162 11.90 19.63 -0.78
N THR A 163 12.39 18.39 -1.00
CA THR A 163 13.68 18.11 -1.65
C THR A 163 13.72 18.56 -3.12
N LEU A 164 12.64 18.23 -3.86
CA LEU A 164 12.54 18.60 -5.28
C LEU A 164 12.05 20.03 -5.51
N ARG A 165 11.76 20.78 -4.42
CA ARG A 165 11.19 22.15 -4.45
C ARG A 165 9.92 22.22 -5.30
N LEU A 166 9.04 21.23 -5.14
CA LEU A 166 7.76 21.12 -5.82
C LEU A 166 6.61 21.34 -4.83
N ASP A 167 5.51 21.86 -5.34
CA ASP A 167 4.26 21.91 -4.57
C ASP A 167 3.73 20.47 -4.30
N ARG A 168 3.23 20.21 -3.09
CA ARG A 168 2.72 18.88 -2.67
C ARG A 168 1.64 18.34 -3.59
N ARG A 169 0.75 19.20 -4.12
CA ARG A 169 -0.28 18.78 -5.09
C ARG A 169 0.34 18.37 -6.41
N LYS A 170 1.43 19.06 -6.83
CA LYS A 170 2.16 18.70 -8.05
C LYS A 170 2.84 17.35 -7.89
N VAL A 171 3.48 17.09 -6.76
CA VAL A 171 4.06 15.77 -6.42
C VAL A 171 2.96 14.71 -6.45
N GLY A 172 1.83 14.94 -5.81
CA GLY A 172 0.69 14.02 -5.83
C GLY A 172 0.26 13.64 -7.25
N ARG A 173 0.06 14.62 -8.15
CA ARG A 173 -0.30 14.36 -9.55
C ARG A 173 0.79 13.61 -10.33
N ARG A 174 2.07 13.87 -10.05
CA ARG A 174 3.18 13.15 -10.67
C ARG A 174 3.21 11.69 -10.24
N ILE A 175 2.98 11.41 -8.96
CA ILE A 175 2.89 10.04 -8.44
C ILE A 175 1.70 9.28 -9.08
N GLU A 176 0.53 9.92 -9.27
CA GLU A 176 -0.61 9.29 -9.97
C GLU A 176 -0.26 8.92 -11.41
N ARG A 177 0.43 9.81 -12.12
CA ARG A 177 0.93 9.50 -13.48
C ARG A 177 1.92 8.34 -13.48
N LEU A 178 2.87 8.33 -12.54
CA LEU A 178 3.83 7.23 -12.39
C LEU A 178 3.12 5.90 -12.20
N LEU A 179 2.19 5.81 -11.26
CA LEU A 179 1.40 4.60 -11.03
C LEU A 179 0.65 4.17 -12.29
N GLY A 180 0.02 5.10 -12.99
CA GLY A 180 -0.68 4.80 -14.23
C GLY A 180 0.22 4.22 -15.33
N ARG A 181 1.41 4.79 -15.53
CA ARG A 181 2.39 4.30 -16.52
C ARG A 181 2.98 2.95 -16.15
N LEU A 182 3.38 2.79 -14.89
CA LEU A 182 3.94 1.52 -14.41
C LEU A 182 2.93 0.38 -14.55
N ARG A 183 1.65 0.60 -14.21
CA ARG A 183 0.60 -0.41 -14.42
C ARG A 183 0.39 -0.75 -15.90
N ALA A 184 0.35 0.26 -16.77
CA ALA A 184 0.18 0.03 -18.20
C ALA A 184 1.36 -0.78 -18.78
N GLY A 185 2.58 -0.51 -18.32
CA GLY A 185 3.76 -1.25 -18.74
C GLY A 185 3.77 -2.70 -18.26
N THR A 186 3.35 -2.96 -17.02
CA THR A 186 3.27 -4.34 -16.48
C THR A 186 2.16 -5.14 -17.14
N ALA A 187 1.00 -4.54 -17.43
CA ALA A 187 -0.08 -5.20 -18.15
C ALA A 187 0.25 -5.54 -19.62
N ALA A 188 1.22 -4.84 -20.23
CA ALA A 188 1.68 -5.13 -21.59
C ALA A 188 2.77 -6.23 -21.64
N ALA A 189 3.37 -6.57 -20.51
CA ALA A 189 4.44 -7.56 -20.38
C ALA A 189 3.94 -8.95 -19.91
N ALA A 190 2.69 -9.04 -19.44
CA ALA A 190 2.03 -10.27 -18.99
C ALA A 190 1.19 -10.89 -20.13
#